data_19b083a0ebf54d26a0e9c1b2ea5155fd
#
_entry.id   19b083a0ebf54d26a0e9c1b2ea5155fd
#
_cell.length_a   1.000
_cell.length_b   1.000
_cell.length_c   1.000
_cell.angle_alpha   90.00
_cell.angle_beta   90.00
_cell.angle_gamma   90.00
#
_symmetry.space_group_name_H-M   'P 1'
#
loop_
_entity.id
_entity.type
_entity.pdbx_description
1 polymer ?
#
loop_
_entity_poly.entity_id
_entity_poly.type
_entity_poly.pdbx_seq_one_letter_code
_entity_poly.pdbx_strand_id
1 'polypeptide(L)'
;TQSVQSGEGIGDADWKPVKDFLGQITRSRVLLGFTPSETATFIFSLKQPLFDVIRSTLKDPKELVADIWATTTLLDNLGLYVMELHQQNREEVIHRQQEELLELSTPVVQLFENILALPLIGTLDSARTQVVMENLLQRIVETGAMIAIIDITGVPTVDTLVAQHLLKTVAAARLMGADCIISGIRPQIAQTIVHLGVDLSEVTTKATLADAFMIALQR
;
A
#
# COMPACT_ATOMS: atom_id res chain seq x y z
N THR A 1 3.11 -14.99 -37.06
CA THR A 1 2.81 -16.23 -37.83
C THR A 1 3.88 -17.30 -37.66
N GLN A 2 5.18 -16.96 -37.59
CA GLN A 2 6.26 -17.96 -37.41
C GLN A 2 6.27 -18.54 -35.98
N SER A 3 6.09 -17.76 -34.97
CA SER A 3 6.14 -18.22 -33.56
C SER A 3 4.96 -19.12 -33.16
N VAL A 4 3.82 -19.06 -33.88
CA VAL A 4 2.67 -19.93 -33.63
C VAL A 4 2.90 -21.34 -34.24
N GLN A 5 3.69 -21.44 -35.31
CA GLN A 5 4.01 -22.72 -35.97
C GLN A 5 5.09 -23.53 -35.26
N SER A 6 5.94 -22.87 -34.45
CA SER A 6 7.00 -23.53 -33.66
C SER A 6 6.53 -24.22 -32.40
N GLY A 7 5.25 -24.03 -31.99
CA GLY A 7 4.73 -24.62 -30.76
C GLY A 7 5.33 -24.01 -29.47
N GLU A 8 6.06 -22.91 -29.61
CA GLU A 8 6.67 -22.18 -28.49
C GLU A 8 5.60 -21.44 -27.69
N GLY A 9 5.64 -21.56 -26.37
CA GLY A 9 4.66 -20.97 -25.49
C GLY A 9 4.76 -19.44 -25.44
N ILE A 10 3.74 -18.77 -24.93
CA ILE A 10 3.71 -17.30 -24.67
C ILE A 10 4.91 -16.83 -23.80
N GLY A 11 5.74 -17.78 -23.31
CA GLY A 11 6.95 -17.54 -22.52
C GLY A 11 8.10 -16.85 -23.26
N ASP A 12 8.15 -16.93 -24.58
CA ASP A 12 9.31 -16.54 -25.36
C ASP A 12 9.49 -15.03 -25.57
N ALA A 13 10.74 -14.64 -25.87
CA ALA A 13 11.12 -13.24 -26.09
C ALA A 13 10.36 -12.58 -27.25
N ASP A 14 9.94 -13.36 -28.23
CA ASP A 14 9.22 -12.92 -29.42
C ASP A 14 7.80 -12.39 -29.09
N TRP A 15 7.24 -12.80 -27.95
CA TRP A 15 5.94 -12.35 -27.46
C TRP A 15 5.99 -11.06 -26.65
N LYS A 16 7.17 -10.52 -26.37
CA LYS A 16 7.32 -9.31 -25.55
C LYS A 16 6.50 -8.13 -26.06
N PRO A 17 6.49 -7.78 -27.37
CA PRO A 17 5.68 -6.65 -27.84
C PRO A 17 4.18 -6.85 -27.62
N VAL A 18 3.70 -8.10 -27.79
CA VAL A 18 2.27 -8.44 -27.55
C VAL A 18 1.94 -8.37 -26.06
N LYS A 19 2.82 -8.88 -25.21
CA LYS A 19 2.66 -8.77 -23.74
C LYS A 19 2.65 -7.34 -23.26
N ASP A 20 3.55 -6.50 -23.75
CA ASP A 20 3.62 -5.08 -23.41
C ASP A 20 2.32 -4.36 -23.82
N PHE A 21 1.81 -4.64 -25.02
CA PHE A 21 0.55 -4.09 -25.52
C PHE A 21 -0.66 -4.55 -24.66
N LEU A 22 -0.75 -5.85 -24.37
CA LEU A 22 -1.79 -6.40 -23.50
C LEU A 22 -1.71 -5.84 -22.08
N GLY A 23 -0.50 -5.63 -21.57
CA GLY A 23 -0.27 -5.00 -20.29
C GLY A 23 -0.82 -3.57 -20.22
N GLN A 24 -0.58 -2.76 -21.25
CA GLN A 24 -1.11 -1.39 -21.35
C GLN A 24 -2.65 -1.38 -21.41
N ILE A 25 -3.24 -2.23 -22.25
CA ILE A 25 -4.71 -2.34 -22.36
C ILE A 25 -5.29 -2.78 -21.03
N THR A 26 -4.73 -3.81 -20.39
CA THR A 26 -5.23 -4.35 -19.14
C THR A 26 -5.17 -3.30 -18.04
N ARG A 27 -4.06 -2.58 -17.91
CA ARG A 27 -3.93 -1.48 -16.92
C ARG A 27 -4.97 -0.39 -17.13
N SER A 28 -5.17 0.05 -18.38
CA SER A 28 -6.21 1.02 -18.72
C SER A 28 -7.61 0.54 -18.34
N ARG A 29 -7.92 -0.74 -18.59
CA ARG A 29 -9.23 -1.33 -18.28
C ARG A 29 -9.45 -1.48 -16.77
N VAL A 30 -8.40 -1.83 -16.01
CA VAL A 30 -8.48 -1.86 -14.53
C VAL A 30 -8.84 -0.49 -13.97
N LEU A 31 -8.19 0.58 -14.46
CA LEU A 31 -8.48 1.96 -14.03
C LEU A 31 -9.91 2.41 -14.39
N LEU A 32 -10.45 1.90 -15.49
CA LEU A 32 -11.84 2.16 -15.92
C LEU A 32 -12.88 1.28 -15.22
N GLY A 33 -12.47 0.38 -14.33
CA GLY A 33 -13.37 -0.46 -13.55
C GLY A 33 -13.88 -1.71 -14.27
N PHE A 34 -13.28 -2.11 -15.40
CA PHE A 34 -13.62 -3.37 -16.06
C PHE A 34 -13.26 -4.56 -15.19
N THR A 35 -14.04 -5.62 -15.30
CA THR A 35 -13.77 -6.90 -14.64
C THR A 35 -12.70 -7.72 -15.40
N PRO A 36 -12.04 -8.69 -14.74
CA PRO A 36 -11.15 -9.63 -15.41
C PRO A 36 -11.84 -10.38 -16.56
N SER A 37 -13.08 -10.80 -16.34
CA SER A 37 -13.89 -11.53 -17.34
C SER A 37 -14.20 -10.68 -18.57
N GLU A 38 -14.56 -9.42 -18.41
CA GLU A 38 -14.77 -8.50 -19.52
C GLU A 38 -13.50 -8.25 -20.32
N THR A 39 -12.35 -8.20 -19.64
CA THR A 39 -11.06 -8.02 -20.29
C THR A 39 -10.64 -9.28 -21.07
N ALA A 40 -10.85 -10.48 -20.50
CA ALA A 40 -10.61 -11.75 -21.21
C ALA A 40 -11.57 -11.95 -22.38
N THR A 41 -12.84 -11.58 -22.24
CA THR A 41 -13.85 -11.66 -23.30
C THR A 41 -13.46 -10.84 -24.53
N PHE A 42 -12.77 -9.72 -24.35
CA PHE A 42 -12.21 -8.96 -25.46
C PHE A 42 -11.21 -9.79 -26.27
N ILE A 43 -10.32 -10.55 -25.63
CA ILE A 43 -9.38 -11.46 -26.31
C ILE A 43 -10.14 -12.59 -27.02
N PHE A 44 -11.11 -13.19 -26.33
CA PHE A 44 -11.89 -14.29 -26.90
C PHE A 44 -12.77 -13.87 -28.08
N SER A 45 -13.17 -12.60 -28.16
CA SER A 45 -13.94 -12.07 -29.29
C SER A 45 -13.17 -12.13 -30.61
N LEU A 46 -11.82 -12.26 -30.57
CA LEU A 46 -10.98 -12.44 -31.75
C LEU A 46 -11.09 -13.84 -32.37
N LYS A 47 -11.67 -14.84 -31.66
CA LYS A 47 -11.79 -16.22 -32.17
C LYS A 47 -12.56 -16.26 -33.48
N GLN A 48 -13.74 -15.61 -33.50
CA GLN A 48 -14.60 -15.69 -34.68
C GLN A 48 -13.95 -15.09 -35.93
N PRO A 49 -13.45 -13.84 -35.96
CA PRO A 49 -12.80 -13.29 -37.16
C PRO A 49 -11.56 -14.07 -37.58
N LEU A 50 -10.77 -14.61 -36.64
CA LEU A 50 -9.62 -15.44 -36.98
C LEU A 50 -10.04 -16.77 -37.60
N PHE A 51 -11.05 -17.44 -37.07
CA PHE A 51 -11.56 -18.69 -37.64
C PHE A 51 -12.14 -18.49 -39.04
N ASP A 52 -12.82 -17.35 -39.29
CA ASP A 52 -13.34 -17.04 -40.62
C ASP A 52 -12.21 -16.85 -41.63
N VAL A 53 -11.11 -16.19 -41.24
CA VAL A 53 -9.90 -16.06 -42.10
C VAL A 53 -9.27 -17.41 -42.33
N ILE A 54 -9.02 -18.23 -41.31
CA ILE A 54 -8.43 -19.56 -41.43
C ILE A 54 -9.28 -20.43 -42.37
N ARG A 55 -10.59 -20.44 -42.16
CA ARG A 55 -11.55 -21.22 -42.97
C ARG A 55 -11.59 -20.77 -44.43
N SER A 56 -11.40 -19.49 -44.73
CA SER A 56 -11.36 -18.98 -46.09
C SER A 56 -10.05 -19.25 -46.79
N THR A 57 -8.95 -19.46 -46.07
CA THR A 57 -7.61 -19.59 -46.59
C THR A 57 -7.19 -21.05 -46.79
N LEU A 58 -7.55 -21.94 -45.86
CA LEU A 58 -7.18 -23.35 -45.85
C LEU A 58 -8.28 -24.23 -46.46
N LYS A 59 -7.89 -25.12 -47.36
CA LYS A 59 -8.80 -26.09 -48.05
C LYS A 59 -8.64 -27.51 -47.53
N ASP A 60 -7.43 -27.85 -46.98
CA ASP A 60 -7.22 -29.18 -46.41
C ASP A 60 -7.90 -29.26 -45.01
N PRO A 61 -8.82 -30.24 -44.82
CA PRO A 61 -9.48 -30.40 -43.53
C PRO A 61 -8.58 -30.67 -42.34
N LYS A 62 -7.41 -31.34 -42.57
CA LYS A 62 -6.47 -31.64 -41.48
C LYS A 62 -5.72 -30.39 -41.04
N GLU A 63 -5.23 -29.58 -41.96
CA GLU A 63 -4.59 -28.30 -41.68
C GLU A 63 -5.56 -27.33 -41.05
N LEU A 64 -6.79 -27.27 -41.54
CA LEU A 64 -7.85 -26.43 -40.99
C LEU A 64 -8.11 -26.73 -39.50
N VAL A 65 -8.26 -28.01 -39.13
CA VAL A 65 -8.47 -28.42 -37.73
C VAL A 65 -7.26 -28.10 -36.88
N ALA A 66 -6.04 -28.33 -37.38
CA ALA A 66 -4.81 -28.04 -36.65
C ALA A 66 -4.65 -26.54 -36.37
N ASP A 67 -4.91 -25.68 -37.36
CA ASP A 67 -4.78 -24.22 -37.20
C ASP A 67 -5.88 -23.62 -36.31
N ILE A 68 -7.12 -24.14 -36.38
CA ILE A 68 -8.18 -23.75 -35.47
C ILE A 68 -7.82 -24.12 -34.03
N TRP A 69 -7.26 -25.33 -33.82
CA TRP A 69 -6.84 -25.77 -32.49
C TRP A 69 -5.70 -24.89 -31.94
N ALA A 70 -4.65 -24.67 -32.74
CA ALA A 70 -3.51 -23.81 -32.38
C ALA A 70 -3.97 -22.39 -32.04
N THR A 71 -4.83 -21.79 -32.87
CA THR A 71 -5.39 -20.45 -32.64
C THR A 71 -6.25 -20.39 -31.38
N THR A 72 -7.07 -21.42 -31.14
CA THR A 72 -7.88 -21.51 -29.92
C THR A 72 -6.98 -21.56 -28.68
N THR A 73 -5.99 -22.43 -28.66
CA THR A 73 -5.04 -22.58 -27.55
C THR A 73 -4.28 -21.28 -27.28
N LEU A 74 -3.85 -20.61 -28.36
CA LEU A 74 -3.17 -19.33 -28.26
C LEU A 74 -4.07 -18.26 -27.59
N LEU A 75 -5.30 -18.09 -28.10
CA LEU A 75 -6.21 -17.08 -27.57
C LEU A 75 -6.66 -17.40 -26.14
N ASP A 76 -6.79 -18.68 -25.78
CA ASP A 76 -7.07 -19.08 -24.41
C ASP A 76 -5.91 -18.74 -23.47
N ASN A 77 -4.67 -19.00 -23.88
CA ASN A 77 -3.47 -18.62 -23.12
C ASN A 77 -3.34 -17.10 -22.99
N LEU A 78 -3.62 -16.33 -24.04
CA LEU A 78 -3.62 -14.86 -23.96
C LEU A 78 -4.74 -14.35 -23.05
N GLY A 79 -5.92 -14.97 -23.07
CA GLY A 79 -7.01 -14.64 -22.16
C GLY A 79 -6.65 -14.89 -20.70
N LEU A 80 -6.03 -16.04 -20.39
CA LEU A 80 -5.54 -16.35 -19.03
C LEU A 80 -4.46 -15.35 -18.60
N TYR A 81 -3.49 -15.06 -19.46
CA TYR A 81 -2.45 -14.07 -19.20
C TYR A 81 -3.01 -12.69 -18.87
N VAL A 82 -4.02 -12.24 -19.61
CA VAL A 82 -4.70 -10.97 -19.36
C VAL A 82 -5.45 -10.97 -18.01
N MET A 83 -6.04 -12.11 -17.62
CA MET A 83 -6.68 -12.25 -16.32
C MET A 83 -5.67 -12.15 -15.17
N GLU A 84 -4.50 -12.80 -15.30
CA GLU A 84 -3.41 -12.70 -14.32
C GLU A 84 -2.89 -11.26 -14.19
N LEU A 85 -2.63 -10.61 -15.33
CA LEU A 85 -2.24 -9.19 -15.36
C LEU A 85 -3.29 -8.27 -14.72
N HIS A 86 -4.57 -8.55 -14.96
CA HIS A 86 -5.65 -7.77 -14.37
C HIS A 86 -5.64 -7.88 -12.85
N GLN A 87 -5.46 -9.10 -12.33
CA GLN A 87 -5.38 -9.34 -10.89
C GLN A 87 -4.17 -8.61 -10.27
N GLN A 88 -2.97 -8.75 -10.87
CA GLN A 88 -1.77 -8.08 -10.41
C GLN A 88 -1.93 -6.55 -10.38
N ASN A 89 -2.42 -5.95 -11.47
CA ASN A 89 -2.65 -4.50 -11.51
C ASN A 89 -3.68 -4.03 -10.48
N ARG A 90 -4.71 -4.84 -10.19
CA ARG A 90 -5.69 -4.52 -9.15
C ARG A 90 -5.08 -4.56 -7.75
N GLU A 91 -4.26 -5.55 -7.47
CA GLU A 91 -3.55 -5.67 -6.19
C GLU A 91 -2.60 -4.50 -5.98
N GLU A 92 -1.86 -4.07 -7.01
CA GLU A 92 -1.00 -2.88 -6.96
C GLU A 92 -1.80 -1.59 -6.64
N VAL A 93 -2.97 -1.42 -7.27
CA VAL A 93 -3.84 -0.26 -7.00
C VAL A 93 -4.36 -0.28 -5.56
N ILE A 94 -4.81 -1.43 -5.08
CA ILE A 94 -5.29 -1.58 -3.70
C ILE A 94 -4.16 -1.30 -2.71
N HIS A 95 -2.97 -1.84 -2.94
CA HIS A 95 -1.81 -1.62 -2.08
C HIS A 95 -1.43 -0.13 -2.02
N ARG A 96 -1.37 0.54 -3.17
CA ARG A 96 -1.11 1.98 -3.23
C ARG A 96 -2.18 2.80 -2.48
N GLN A 97 -3.46 2.48 -2.66
CA GLN A 97 -4.54 3.16 -1.92
C GLN A 97 -4.44 2.93 -0.42
N GLN A 98 -4.03 1.74 0.01
CA GLN A 98 -3.79 1.46 1.43
C GLN A 98 -2.61 2.26 1.98
N GLU A 99 -1.51 2.38 1.23
CA GLU A 99 -0.36 3.22 1.59
C GLU A 99 -0.76 4.70 1.69
N GLU A 100 -1.45 5.24 0.69
CA GLU A 100 -1.97 6.62 0.71
C GLU A 100 -2.90 6.89 1.90
N LEU A 101 -3.78 5.93 2.24
CA LEU A 101 -4.64 6.04 3.43
C LEU A 101 -3.84 6.00 4.73
N LEU A 102 -2.77 5.22 4.79
CA LEU A 102 -1.87 5.17 5.96
C LEU A 102 -1.10 6.48 6.14
N GLU A 103 -0.58 7.06 5.06
CA GLU A 103 0.10 8.37 5.08
C GLU A 103 -0.83 9.50 5.56
N LEU A 104 -2.09 9.50 5.11
CA LEU A 104 -3.09 10.51 5.49
C LEU A 104 -3.66 10.30 6.91
N SER A 105 -3.53 9.09 7.47
CA SER A 105 -4.24 8.72 8.71
C SER A 105 -3.64 9.27 10.00
N THR A 106 -2.40 9.79 9.96
CA THR A 106 -1.71 10.34 11.15
C THR A 106 -0.75 11.47 10.77
N PRO A 107 -1.27 12.63 10.32
CA PRO A 107 -0.42 13.75 9.95
C PRO A 107 0.26 14.34 11.19
N VAL A 108 1.56 14.59 11.08
CA VAL A 108 2.25 15.45 12.04
C VAL A 108 1.88 16.89 11.75
N VAL A 109 1.21 17.54 12.71
CA VAL A 109 0.68 18.89 12.55
C VAL A 109 1.55 19.87 13.34
N GLN A 110 1.92 20.98 12.72
CA GLN A 110 2.56 22.07 13.44
C GLN A 110 1.52 22.94 14.14
N LEU A 111 1.52 22.94 15.47
CA LEU A 111 0.58 23.71 16.28
C LEU A 111 1.09 25.14 16.53
N PHE A 112 2.41 25.32 16.63
CA PHE A 112 3.06 26.60 16.86
C PHE A 112 4.49 26.56 16.29
N GLU A 113 5.22 27.70 16.31
CA GLU A 113 6.53 27.81 15.64
C GLU A 113 7.50 26.66 15.96
N ASN A 114 7.60 26.18 17.15
CA ASN A 114 8.53 25.11 17.55
C ASN A 114 7.81 23.88 18.13
N ILE A 115 6.49 23.77 17.91
CA ILE A 115 5.67 22.72 18.54
C ILE A 115 4.97 21.93 17.46
N LEU A 116 5.28 20.63 17.39
CA LEU A 116 4.58 19.64 16.57
C LEU A 116 3.59 18.84 17.42
N ALA A 117 2.50 18.41 16.82
CA ALA A 117 1.58 17.43 17.39
C ALA A 117 1.40 16.25 16.46
N LEU A 118 1.41 15.07 17.02
CA LEU A 118 1.13 13.80 16.39
C LEU A 118 -0.10 13.18 17.03
N PRO A 119 -1.32 13.40 16.50
CA PRO A 119 -2.52 12.75 17.01
C PRO A 119 -2.60 11.30 16.51
N LEU A 120 -2.56 10.32 17.42
CA LEU A 120 -2.71 8.91 17.12
C LEU A 120 -4.17 8.49 17.31
N ILE A 121 -4.79 7.93 16.26
CA ILE A 121 -6.20 7.55 16.26
C ILE A 121 -6.36 6.10 15.78
N GLY A 122 -7.23 5.36 16.49
CA GLY A 122 -7.55 3.97 16.16
C GLY A 122 -6.53 2.96 16.67
N THR A 123 -6.57 1.74 16.18
CA THR A 123 -5.66 0.68 16.59
C THR A 123 -4.26 0.93 16.04
N LEU A 124 -3.27 0.82 16.91
CA LEU A 124 -1.86 0.90 16.55
C LEU A 124 -1.31 -0.53 16.53
N ASP A 125 -0.87 -0.99 15.37
CA ASP A 125 0.01 -2.13 15.26
C ASP A 125 1.48 -1.68 15.19
N SER A 126 2.40 -2.63 15.31
CA SER A 126 3.84 -2.34 15.34
C SER A 126 4.35 -1.67 14.06
N ALA A 127 3.87 -2.11 12.88
CA ALA A 127 4.32 -1.58 11.60
C ALA A 127 3.84 -0.14 11.39
N ARG A 128 2.54 0.12 11.63
CA ARG A 128 1.96 1.47 11.56
C ARG A 128 2.62 2.42 12.56
N THR A 129 2.85 1.93 13.79
CA THR A 129 3.51 2.74 14.82
C THR A 129 4.90 3.15 14.39
N GLN A 130 5.69 2.24 13.81
CA GLN A 130 7.02 2.54 13.32
C GLN A 130 7.01 3.64 12.25
N VAL A 131 6.19 3.52 11.22
CA VAL A 131 6.07 4.51 10.14
C VAL A 131 5.69 5.89 10.67
N VAL A 132 4.69 5.94 11.56
CA VAL A 132 4.22 7.21 12.15
C VAL A 132 5.30 7.87 13.00
N MET A 133 6.08 7.07 13.73
CA MET A 133 7.19 7.59 14.54
C MET A 133 8.35 8.08 13.69
N GLU A 134 8.69 7.39 12.62
CA GLU A 134 9.68 7.84 11.63
C GLU A 134 9.27 9.17 11.00
N ASN A 135 8.01 9.32 10.62
CA ASN A 135 7.46 10.57 10.10
C ASN A 135 7.57 11.73 11.11
N LEU A 136 7.31 11.47 12.41
CA LEU A 136 7.51 12.47 13.43
C LEU A 136 8.96 12.94 13.52
N LEU A 137 9.91 12.01 13.55
CA LEU A 137 11.34 12.33 13.62
C LEU A 137 11.78 13.11 12.37
N GLN A 138 11.32 12.73 11.20
CA GLN A 138 11.58 13.46 9.96
C GLN A 138 11.06 14.90 10.02
N ARG A 139 9.82 15.08 10.50
CA ARG A 139 9.22 16.43 10.64
C ARG A 139 9.95 17.29 11.69
N ILE A 140 10.47 16.70 12.75
CA ILE A 140 11.32 17.42 13.72
C ILE A 140 12.55 18.00 13.02
N VAL A 141 13.22 17.20 12.17
CA VAL A 141 14.40 17.68 11.41
C VAL A 141 14.02 18.79 10.43
N GLU A 142 12.95 18.60 9.67
CA GLU A 142 12.52 19.56 8.64
C GLU A 142 12.11 20.92 9.20
N THR A 143 11.44 20.91 10.36
CA THR A 143 10.88 22.13 10.96
C THR A 143 11.77 22.76 12.01
N GLY A 144 12.78 22.01 12.51
CA GLY A 144 13.57 22.41 13.66
C GLY A 144 12.78 22.50 14.97
N ALA A 145 11.65 21.77 15.06
CA ALA A 145 10.79 21.82 16.23
C ALA A 145 11.52 21.36 17.48
N MET A 146 11.32 22.09 18.57
CA MET A 146 11.93 21.81 19.87
C MET A 146 11.05 20.92 20.75
N ILE A 147 9.73 20.86 20.46
CA ILE A 147 8.77 20.08 21.24
C ILE A 147 7.84 19.30 20.29
N ALA A 148 7.67 18.01 20.59
CA ALA A 148 6.71 17.14 19.92
C ALA A 148 5.69 16.60 20.94
N ILE A 149 4.41 16.82 20.67
CA ILE A 149 3.30 16.29 21.48
C ILE A 149 2.76 15.04 20.78
N ILE A 150 2.88 13.88 21.42
CA ILE A 150 2.31 12.62 20.93
C ILE A 150 0.98 12.41 21.66
N ASP A 151 -0.13 12.60 20.95
CA ASP A 151 -1.46 12.46 21.54
C ASP A 151 -2.07 11.08 21.24
N ILE A 152 -2.24 10.30 22.32
CA ILE A 152 -2.81 8.94 22.25
C ILE A 152 -4.28 8.88 22.74
N THR A 153 -4.96 10.03 22.84
CA THR A 153 -6.37 10.09 23.27
C THR A 153 -7.26 9.18 22.40
N GLY A 154 -7.00 9.12 21.10
CA GLY A 154 -7.74 8.31 20.14
C GLY A 154 -7.35 6.83 20.08
N VAL A 155 -6.37 6.37 20.88
CA VAL A 155 -5.89 5.00 20.89
C VAL A 155 -6.64 4.18 21.92
N PRO A 156 -7.35 3.10 21.56
CA PRO A 156 -8.12 2.29 22.52
C PRO A 156 -7.23 1.43 23.42
N THR A 157 -6.16 0.86 22.88
CA THR A 157 -5.24 -0.05 23.57
C THR A 157 -3.81 0.15 23.13
N VAL A 158 -2.87 -0.04 24.04
CA VAL A 158 -1.42 0.00 23.77
C VAL A 158 -0.83 -1.32 24.24
N ASP A 159 -0.17 -2.05 23.35
CA ASP A 159 0.58 -3.25 23.68
C ASP A 159 2.06 -2.95 24.00
N THR A 160 2.81 -3.98 24.34
CA THR A 160 4.22 -3.86 24.71
C THR A 160 5.08 -3.28 23.57
N LEU A 161 4.82 -3.70 22.33
CA LEU A 161 5.61 -3.26 21.17
C LEU A 161 5.35 -1.80 20.85
N VAL A 162 4.08 -1.39 20.86
CA VAL A 162 3.67 0.01 20.68
C VAL A 162 4.28 0.90 21.77
N ALA A 163 4.22 0.49 23.04
CA ALA A 163 4.84 1.23 24.14
C ALA A 163 6.36 1.38 23.97
N GLN A 164 7.03 0.31 23.52
CA GLN A 164 8.47 0.35 23.23
C GLN A 164 8.80 1.29 22.06
N HIS A 165 7.99 1.29 20.98
CA HIS A 165 8.18 2.21 19.88
C HIS A 165 8.01 3.67 20.30
N LEU A 166 7.00 3.97 21.13
CA LEU A 166 6.81 5.31 21.70
C LEU A 166 8.06 5.77 22.46
N LEU A 167 8.59 4.92 23.34
CA LEU A 167 9.80 5.27 24.13
C LEU A 167 11.04 5.46 23.26
N LYS A 168 11.25 4.57 22.29
CA LYS A 168 12.37 4.70 21.34
C LYS A 168 12.30 6.01 20.57
N THR A 169 11.09 6.41 20.17
CA THR A 169 10.88 7.69 19.46
C THR A 169 11.15 8.89 20.36
N VAL A 170 10.69 8.86 21.60
CA VAL A 170 11.02 9.92 22.59
C VAL A 170 12.53 10.03 22.78
N ALA A 171 13.22 8.91 22.93
CA ALA A 171 14.68 8.90 23.06
C ALA A 171 15.38 9.44 21.80
N ALA A 172 14.92 9.04 20.62
CA ALA A 172 15.47 9.53 19.35
C ALA A 172 15.22 11.03 19.16
N ALA A 173 14.02 11.53 19.46
CA ALA A 173 13.70 12.95 19.38
C ALA A 173 14.60 13.78 20.30
N ARG A 174 14.86 13.30 21.52
CA ARG A 174 15.80 13.97 22.46
C ARG A 174 17.23 14.03 21.93
N LEU A 175 17.72 12.95 21.30
CA LEU A 175 19.05 12.97 20.66
C LEU A 175 19.13 14.01 19.54
N MET A 176 17.99 14.34 18.93
CA MET A 176 17.87 15.37 17.88
C MET A 176 17.61 16.78 18.45
N GLY A 177 17.54 16.92 19.77
CA GLY A 177 17.32 18.20 20.45
C GLY A 177 15.87 18.57 20.67
N ALA A 178 14.91 17.69 20.42
CA ALA A 178 13.50 17.91 20.64
C ALA A 178 13.00 17.16 21.87
N ASP A 179 12.22 17.84 22.74
CA ASP A 179 11.55 17.21 23.87
C ASP A 179 10.20 16.62 23.44
N CYS A 180 9.77 15.53 24.09
CA CYS A 180 8.48 14.92 23.81
C CYS A 180 7.55 15.02 25.02
N ILE A 181 6.25 15.27 24.74
CA ILE A 181 5.16 15.22 25.71
C ILE A 181 4.15 14.18 25.21
N ILE A 182 3.79 13.21 26.04
CA ILE A 182 2.72 12.26 25.71
C ILE A 182 1.41 12.73 26.37
N SER A 183 0.36 12.88 25.57
CA SER A 183 -0.97 13.27 26.06
C SER A 183 -2.01 12.18 25.82
N GLY A 184 -3.10 12.23 26.59
CA GLY A 184 -4.24 11.34 26.42
C GLY A 184 -4.07 9.95 27.02
N ILE A 185 -3.18 9.79 27.99
CA ILE A 185 -3.00 8.51 28.69
C ILE A 185 -4.22 8.24 29.58
N ARG A 186 -5.03 7.26 29.18
CA ARG A 186 -6.19 6.80 29.94
C ARG A 186 -5.76 5.88 31.09
N PRO A 187 -6.55 5.75 32.18
CA PRO A 187 -6.22 4.89 33.31
C PRO A 187 -5.89 3.43 32.91
N GLN A 188 -6.62 2.88 31.94
CA GLN A 188 -6.39 1.52 31.42
C GLN A 188 -5.03 1.40 30.73
N ILE A 189 -4.65 2.40 29.91
CA ILE A 189 -3.35 2.44 29.24
C ILE A 189 -2.24 2.62 30.28
N ALA A 190 -2.42 3.50 31.27
CA ALA A 190 -1.47 3.68 32.36
C ALA A 190 -1.21 2.38 33.12
N GLN A 191 -2.26 1.64 33.47
CA GLN A 191 -2.14 0.34 34.12
C GLN A 191 -1.37 -0.67 33.26
N THR A 192 -1.66 -0.71 31.96
CA THR A 192 -0.97 -1.59 31.01
C THR A 192 0.53 -1.24 30.94
N ILE A 193 0.88 0.03 30.79
CA ILE A 193 2.27 0.49 30.71
C ILE A 193 3.04 0.13 31.98
N VAL A 194 2.46 0.34 33.16
CA VAL A 194 3.05 -0.02 34.45
C VAL A 194 3.22 -1.54 34.56
N HIS A 195 2.21 -2.32 34.16
CA HIS A 195 2.26 -3.79 34.19
C HIS A 195 3.34 -4.35 33.25
N LEU A 196 3.59 -3.69 32.14
CA LEU A 196 4.63 -4.03 31.17
C LEU A 196 6.05 -3.65 31.62
N GLY A 197 6.19 -2.97 32.77
CA GLY A 197 7.48 -2.54 33.31
C GLY A 197 8.15 -1.43 32.48
N VAL A 198 7.36 -0.70 31.68
CA VAL A 198 7.86 0.38 30.82
C VAL A 198 8.03 1.64 31.66
N ASP A 199 9.26 2.16 31.74
CA ASP A 199 9.57 3.36 32.50
C ASP A 199 9.29 4.63 31.68
N LEU A 200 8.31 5.41 32.11
CA LEU A 200 7.96 6.72 31.57
C LEU A 200 8.41 7.88 32.48
N SER A 201 9.20 7.64 33.53
CA SER A 201 9.59 8.66 34.51
C SER A 201 10.30 9.87 33.88
N GLU A 202 11.03 9.65 32.80
CA GLU A 202 11.70 10.73 32.06
C GLU A 202 10.81 11.44 31.04
N VAL A 203 9.60 10.96 30.76
CA VAL A 203 8.71 11.51 29.75
C VAL A 203 7.64 12.37 30.39
N THR A 204 7.51 13.63 29.97
CA THR A 204 6.41 14.47 30.43
C THR A 204 5.09 13.90 29.90
N THR A 205 4.16 13.59 30.81
CA THR A 205 2.85 13.05 30.45
C THR A 205 1.73 13.99 30.92
N LYS A 206 0.66 14.08 30.09
CA LYS A 206 -0.55 14.88 30.41
C LYS A 206 -1.82 14.12 30.06
N ALA A 207 -2.89 14.45 30.77
CA ALA A 207 -4.19 13.83 30.55
C ALA A 207 -4.85 14.28 29.23
N THR A 208 -4.61 15.53 28.82
CA THR A 208 -5.21 16.12 27.62
C THR A 208 -4.18 16.76 26.71
N LEU A 209 -4.50 16.86 25.40
CA LEU A 209 -3.70 17.58 24.43
C LEU A 209 -3.58 19.07 24.80
N ALA A 210 -4.64 19.67 25.34
CA ALA A 210 -4.65 21.07 25.77
C ALA A 210 -3.63 21.33 26.87
N ASP A 211 -3.58 20.47 27.90
CA ASP A 211 -2.60 20.60 28.99
C ASP A 211 -1.17 20.41 28.49
N ALA A 212 -0.97 19.45 27.56
CA ALA A 212 0.33 19.22 26.93
C ALA A 212 0.78 20.45 26.13
N PHE A 213 -0.12 21.05 25.36
CA PHE A 213 0.16 22.25 24.59
C PHE A 213 0.48 23.47 25.47
N MET A 214 -0.28 23.67 26.56
CA MET A 214 0.03 24.75 27.50
C MET A 214 1.43 24.64 28.11
N ILE A 215 1.89 23.42 28.42
CA ILE A 215 3.26 23.20 28.90
C ILE A 215 4.29 23.44 27.78
N ALA A 216 4.00 23.01 26.55
CA ALA A 216 4.86 23.24 25.41
C ALA A 216 5.10 24.75 25.15
N LEU A 217 4.07 25.59 25.35
CA LEU A 217 4.18 27.04 25.19
C LEU A 217 5.01 27.73 26.28
N GLN A 218 5.24 27.07 27.43
CA GLN A 218 6.01 27.62 28.54
C GLN A 218 7.49 27.25 28.49
N ARG A 219 7.88 26.38 27.58
CA ARG A 219 9.27 25.92 27.38
C ARG A 219 9.92 26.59 26.18
#